data_b05e4b0d8c10d3e286260435c00822d8
#
_entry.id   b05e4b0d8c10d3e286260435c00822d8
#
_cell.length_a   1.000
_cell.length_b   1.000
_cell.length_c   1.000
_cell.angle_alpha   90.00
_cell.angle_beta   90.00
_cell.angle_gamma   90.00
#
_symmetry.space_group_name_H-M   'P 1'
#
loop_
_entity.id
_entity.type
_entity.pdbx_description
1 polymer ?
#
loop_
_entity_poly.entity_id
_entity_poly.type
_entity_poly.pdbx_seq_one_letter_code
_entity_poly.pdbx_strand_id
1 'polypeptide(L)' 'MSNELERIQKWLAARGLGSRREIEGWIREGRLRVNGKPAELGQRISGHERLSLDGKPLRVSPERE' A
#
# COMPACT_ATOMS: atom_id res chain seq x y z
N MET A 1 10.23 -14.35 12.46
CA MET A 1 9.87 -14.27 12.16
C MET A 1 9.25 -13.61 11.69
N SER A 2 9.02 -13.03 11.47
CA SER A 2 8.29 -12.31 11.17
C SER A 2 8.11 -11.86 9.99
N ASN A 3 8.06 -12.20 9.08
CA ASN A 3 7.75 -11.82 7.95
C ASN A 3 6.43 -11.69 7.78
N GLU A 4 5.69 -10.99 8.55
CA GLU A 4 4.38 -10.85 8.44
C GLU A 4 3.96 -10.04 7.33
N LEU A 5 3.10 -10.48 6.47
CA LEU A 5 2.49 -9.71 5.41
C LEU A 5 1.17 -9.15 5.89
N GLU A 6 0.85 -7.96 5.45
CA GLU A 6 -0.42 -7.35 5.78
C GLU A 6 -1.14 -6.96 4.54
N ARG A 7 -2.46 -6.85 4.62
CA ARG A 7 -3.24 -6.40 3.48
C ARG A 7 -2.86 -4.97 3.19
N ILE A 8 -2.71 -4.68 1.92
CA ILE A 8 -2.20 -3.39 1.50
C ILE A 8 -3.03 -2.23 2.02
N GLN A 9 -4.34 -2.35 2.02
CA GLN A 9 -5.17 -1.26 2.49
C GLN A 9 -5.00 -1.03 3.99
N LYS A 10 -4.77 -2.09 4.74
CA LYS A 10 -4.55 -1.94 6.16
C LYS A 10 -3.19 -1.33 6.43
N TRP A 11 -2.18 -1.80 5.69
CA TRP A 11 -0.81 -1.33 5.88
C TRP A 11 -0.71 0.16 5.60
N LEU A 12 -1.32 0.61 4.51
CA LEU A 12 -1.25 2.01 4.14
C LEU A 12 -2.08 2.88 5.08
N ALA A 13 -3.23 2.40 5.51
CA ALA A 13 -4.05 3.16 6.42
C ALA A 13 -3.38 3.32 7.77
N ALA A 14 -2.67 2.30 8.21
CA ALA A 14 -1.97 2.38 9.48
C ALA A 14 -0.88 3.43 9.46
N ARG A 15 -0.37 3.76 8.29
CA ARG A 15 0.67 4.76 8.18
C ARG A 15 0.13 6.14 7.86
N GLY A 16 -1.20 6.28 7.86
CA GLY A 16 -1.80 7.59 7.71
C GLY A 16 -1.86 8.14 6.31
N LEU A 17 -1.70 7.28 5.31
CA LEU A 17 -1.73 7.76 3.94
C LEU A 17 -3.14 8.01 3.46
N GLY A 18 -4.11 7.48 4.14
CA GLY A 18 -5.51 7.66 3.79
C GLY A 18 -6.33 6.70 4.59
N SER A 19 -7.64 6.82 4.55
CA SER A 19 -8.50 5.86 5.21
C SER A 19 -8.52 4.57 4.40
N ARG A 20 -8.93 3.49 5.04
CA ARG A 20 -9.02 2.24 4.35
C ARG A 20 -9.91 2.37 3.14
N ARG A 21 -11.02 3.09 3.28
CA ARG A 21 -11.94 3.24 2.20
C ARG A 21 -11.33 4.01 1.04
N GLU A 22 -10.57 5.03 1.33
CA GLU A 22 -9.90 5.78 0.28
C GLU A 22 -8.92 4.91 -0.46
N ILE A 23 -8.15 4.15 0.29
CA ILE A 23 -7.14 3.29 -0.32
C ILE A 23 -7.78 2.22 -1.18
N GLU A 24 -8.90 1.67 -0.72
CA GLU A 24 -9.61 0.69 -1.52
C GLU A 24 -10.09 1.32 -2.82
N GLY A 25 -10.50 2.57 -2.77
CA GLY A 25 -10.89 3.27 -3.99
C GLY A 25 -9.75 3.42 -4.96
N TRP A 26 -8.56 3.76 -4.44
CA TRP A 26 -7.38 3.87 -5.31
C TRP A 26 -7.08 2.54 -6.00
N ILE A 27 -7.25 1.45 -5.25
CA ILE A 27 -6.98 0.13 -5.82
C ILE A 27 -7.98 -0.19 -6.91
N ARG A 28 -9.26 0.08 -6.65
CA ARG A 28 -10.27 -0.21 -7.66
C ARG A 28 -10.09 0.59 -8.91
N GLU A 29 -9.56 1.79 -8.77
CA GLU A 29 -9.38 2.67 -9.90
C GLU A 29 -8.05 2.45 -10.62
N GLY A 30 -7.25 1.55 -10.11
CA GLY A 30 -5.96 1.28 -10.73
C GLY A 30 -4.92 2.36 -10.50
N ARG A 31 -5.15 3.20 -9.52
CA ARG A 31 -4.25 4.31 -9.25
C ARG A 31 -3.08 3.90 -8.37
N LEU A 32 -3.28 2.88 -7.55
CA LEU A 32 -2.23 2.42 -6.63
C LEU A 32 -1.47 1.28 -7.26
N ARG A 33 -0.16 1.38 -7.28
CA ARG A 33 0.67 0.35 -7.88
C ARG A 33 1.70 -0.18 -6.92
N VAL A 34 1.99 -1.46 -7.07
CA VAL A 34 2.98 -2.14 -6.26
C VAL A 34 4.02 -2.69 -7.21
N ASN A 35 5.25 -2.20 -7.11
CA ASN A 35 6.35 -2.60 -7.99
C ASN A 35 5.97 -2.40 -9.45
N GLY A 36 5.25 -1.31 -9.72
CA GLY A 36 4.89 -0.98 -11.08
C GLY A 36 3.66 -1.65 -11.63
N LYS A 37 3.01 -2.49 -10.84
CA LYS A 37 1.80 -3.19 -11.29
C LYS A 37 0.62 -2.74 -10.47
N PRO A 38 -0.57 -2.70 -11.05
CA PRO A 38 -1.73 -2.27 -10.28
C PRO A 38 -1.93 -3.16 -9.07
N ALA A 39 -2.20 -2.53 -7.95
CA ALA A 39 -2.43 -3.27 -6.71
C ALA A 39 -3.79 -3.96 -6.76
N GLU A 40 -3.92 -5.03 -6.02
CA GLU A 40 -5.18 -5.73 -5.94
C GLU A 40 -5.74 -5.58 -4.55
N LEU A 41 -7.05 -5.56 -4.45
CA LEU A 41 -7.70 -5.41 -3.18
C LEU A 41 -7.36 -6.61 -2.30
N GLY A 42 -6.89 -6.35 -1.11
CA GLY A 42 -6.52 -7.43 -0.21
C GLY A 42 -5.14 -8.01 -0.48
N GLN A 43 -4.43 -7.49 -1.46
CA GLN A 43 -3.09 -7.96 -1.73
C GLN A 43 -2.22 -7.78 -0.50
N ARG A 44 -1.38 -8.74 -0.20
CA ARG A 44 -0.53 -8.67 0.97
C ARG A 44 0.84 -8.16 0.60
N ILE A 45 1.38 -7.29 1.42
CA ILE A 45 2.70 -6.72 1.17
C ILE A 45 3.53 -6.80 2.45
N SER A 46 4.82 -6.75 2.27
CA SER A 46 5.73 -6.81 3.41
C SER A 46 6.15 -5.44 3.89
N GLY A 47 5.96 -4.43 3.06
CA GLY A 47 6.40 -3.10 3.41
C GLY A 47 7.66 -2.68 2.68
N HIS A 48 8.25 -3.59 1.93
CA HIS A 48 9.47 -3.27 1.20
C HIS A 48 9.21 -3.05 -0.28
N GLU A 49 7.98 -3.20 -0.70
CA GLU A 49 7.65 -3.04 -2.10
C GLU A 49 7.65 -1.57 -2.47
N ARG A 50 7.82 -1.28 -3.75
CA ARG A 50 7.73 0.08 -4.22
C ARG A 50 6.30 0.39 -4.47
N LEU A 51 5.76 1.35 -3.75
CA LEU A 51 4.38 1.75 -3.88
C LEU A 51 4.29 3.09 -4.56
N SER A 52 3.33 3.24 -5.44
CA SER A 52 3.12 4.52 -6.09
C SER A 52 1.63 4.79 -6.25
N LEU A 53 1.27 6.04 -6.27
CA LEU A 53 -0.11 6.45 -6.42
C LEU A 53 -0.15 7.51 -7.49
N ASP A 54 -0.97 7.28 -8.52
CA ASP A 54 -1.08 8.21 -9.64
C ASP A 54 0.27 8.51 -10.27
N GLY A 55 1.12 7.50 -10.30
CA GLY A 55 2.43 7.65 -10.91
C GLY A 55 3.48 8.29 -10.03
N LYS A 56 3.13 8.61 -8.80
CA LYS A 56 4.09 9.23 -7.90
C LYS A 56 4.47 8.25 -6.81
N PRO A 57 5.75 8.12 -6.53
CA PRO A 57 6.16 7.17 -5.49
C PRO A 57 5.68 7.60 -4.13
N LEU A 58 5.21 6.63 -3.36
CA LEU A 58 4.82 6.90 -2.00
C LEU A 58 6.02 6.68 -1.09
N ARG A 59 6.25 7.66 -0.22
CA ARG A 59 7.35 7.54 0.68
C ARG A 59 6.85 7.05 1.97
N VAL A 60 6.92 5.79 2.24
CA VAL A 60 6.40 5.20 3.44
C VAL A 60 7.49 4.47 4.15
N SER A 61 7.69 4.80 5.40
CA SER A 61 8.70 4.10 6.17
C SER A 61 8.13 2.84 6.72
N PRO A 62 8.81 1.77 6.60
CA PRO A 62 8.36 0.51 7.13
C PRO A 62 8.23 0.55 8.59
N GLU A 63 9.06 1.34 9.32
CA GLU A 63 8.92 1.41 10.64
C GLU A 63 9.43 2.42 11.20
N ARG A 64 9.26 2.94 12.19
CA ARG A 64 9.66 3.95 12.65
C ARG A 64 9.92 3.95 13.77
N GLU A 65 10.16 4.06 14.36
CA GLU A 65 10.33 4.03 15.33
C GLU A 65 10.56 4.32 15.75
#